data_abd398efc970f875464c2b367f46a688
#
_entry.id   abd398efc970f875464c2b367f46a688
#
_cell.length_a   1.000
_cell.length_b   1.000
_cell.length_c   1.000
_cell.angle_alpha   90.00
_cell.angle_beta   90.00
_cell.angle_gamma   90.00
#
_symmetry.space_group_name_H-M   'P 1'
#
loop_
_entity.id
_entity.type
_entity.pdbx_description
1 polymer ?
#
loop_
_entity_poly.entity_id
_entity_poly.type
_entity_poly.pdbx_seq_one_letter_code
_entity_poly.pdbx_strand_id
1 'polypeptide(L)'
;EHRADAELSRVLVTLKEDCPLPMPIEDMKLSAIPPEPLTAFLREHGFTSLLRRLEGGGSAPGPTTQLHPAKPQNAGAAHAPGGNRQPLPDYPAIDRSAYECVRSVEVLDKWIDRAFSVRLVAVDTETSDLDCMLCDLVGVSLATGPNEACYIPLAHYSSDGGSDDMFADKPEQIALDVALAKLRPLLESNAVLKVGQNIKYDVNVLARHDIA
;
A
#
# COMPACT_ATOMS: atom_id res chain seq x y z
N GLU A 1 -25.01 -5.58 11.24
CA GLU A 1 -25.02 -4.43 12.18
C GLU A 1 -24.18 -3.26 11.67
N HIS A 2 -23.06 -3.48 10.98
CA HIS A 2 -22.11 -2.44 10.55
C HIS A 2 -22.28 -1.93 9.10
N ARG A 3 -23.41 -2.21 8.44
CA ARG A 3 -23.64 -1.77 7.06
C ARG A 3 -23.63 -0.24 6.93
N ALA A 4 -24.22 0.47 7.88
CA ALA A 4 -24.24 1.93 7.88
C ALA A 4 -22.84 2.52 8.05
N ASP A 5 -21.99 1.91 8.86
CA ASP A 5 -20.60 2.34 9.06
C ASP A 5 -19.77 2.12 7.79
N ALA A 6 -20.00 1.00 7.08
CA ALA A 6 -19.35 0.74 5.80
C ALA A 6 -19.78 1.72 4.71
N GLU A 7 -21.07 2.08 4.66
CA GLU A 7 -21.59 3.10 3.72
C GLU A 7 -21.01 4.48 4.05
N LEU A 8 -20.91 4.84 5.34
CA LEU A 8 -20.29 6.09 5.78
C LEU A 8 -18.79 6.10 5.43
N SER A 9 -18.07 5.02 5.70
CA SER A 9 -16.65 4.88 5.36
C SER A 9 -16.42 5.07 3.88
N ARG A 10 -17.26 4.48 3.02
CA ARG A 10 -17.18 4.69 1.57
C ARG A 10 -17.32 6.16 1.18
N VAL A 11 -18.25 6.89 1.80
CA VAL A 11 -18.41 8.33 1.54
C VAL A 11 -17.18 9.11 1.98
N LEU A 12 -16.63 8.79 3.16
CA LEU A 12 -15.48 9.51 3.73
C LEU A 12 -14.18 9.29 2.95
N VAL A 13 -13.95 8.08 2.40
CA VAL A 13 -12.75 7.78 1.62
C VAL A 13 -12.87 8.17 0.15
N THR A 14 -14.07 8.50 -0.33
CA THR A 14 -14.26 8.98 -1.71
C THR A 14 -13.70 10.38 -1.84
N LEU A 15 -12.70 10.55 -2.70
CA LEU A 15 -12.08 11.84 -2.95
C LEU A 15 -13.08 12.78 -3.59
N LYS A 16 -13.10 14.02 -3.10
CA LYS A 16 -13.92 15.07 -3.67
C LYS A 16 -13.23 15.64 -4.92
N GLU A 17 -13.86 15.51 -6.09
CA GLU A 17 -13.29 15.94 -7.38
C GLU A 17 -13.64 17.39 -7.74
N ASP A 18 -14.66 17.96 -7.09
CA ASP A 18 -15.18 19.31 -7.32
C ASP A 18 -14.72 20.34 -6.28
N CYS A 19 -13.55 20.15 -5.69
CA CYS A 19 -12.99 21.12 -4.75
C CYS A 19 -12.71 22.44 -5.45
N PRO A 20 -13.18 23.58 -4.91
CA PRO A 20 -12.84 24.88 -5.47
C PRO A 20 -11.34 25.13 -5.32
N LEU A 21 -10.66 25.31 -6.44
CA LEU A 21 -9.25 25.67 -6.44
C LEU A 21 -9.11 27.19 -6.57
N PRO A 22 -8.10 27.82 -5.93
CA PRO A 22 -7.85 29.24 -6.03
C PRO A 22 -7.42 29.67 -7.44
N MET A 23 -6.95 28.72 -8.25
CA MET A 23 -6.56 28.90 -9.64
C MET A 23 -6.61 27.55 -10.38
N PRO A 24 -6.71 27.53 -11.72
CA PRO A 24 -6.59 26.31 -12.53
C PRO A 24 -5.27 25.58 -12.26
N ILE A 25 -5.30 24.25 -12.32
CA ILE A 25 -4.10 23.41 -12.05
C ILE A 25 -2.98 23.73 -13.06
N GLU A 26 -3.34 24.05 -14.30
CA GLU A 26 -2.42 24.39 -15.39
C GLU A 26 -1.64 25.67 -15.11
N ASP A 27 -2.19 26.56 -14.27
CA ASP A 27 -1.58 27.83 -13.86
C ASP A 27 -0.73 27.70 -12.60
N MET A 28 -0.79 26.56 -11.90
CA MET A 28 0.01 26.27 -10.72
C MET A 28 1.47 26.02 -11.12
N LYS A 29 2.27 27.08 -11.10
CA LYS A 29 3.70 27.05 -11.40
C LYS A 29 4.52 27.17 -10.13
N LEU A 30 5.56 26.36 -10.02
CA LEU A 30 6.54 26.52 -8.94
C LEU A 30 7.29 27.83 -9.15
N SER A 31 7.13 28.76 -8.24
CA SER A 31 7.87 30.04 -8.21
C SER A 31 8.76 30.12 -6.97
N ALA A 32 9.81 30.92 -7.05
CA ALA A 32 10.61 31.20 -5.87
C ALA A 32 9.75 31.83 -4.78
N ILE A 33 9.89 31.34 -3.56
CA ILE A 33 9.16 31.92 -2.41
C ILE A 33 9.80 33.26 -2.09
N PRO A 34 9.02 34.37 -2.06
CA PRO A 34 9.58 35.66 -1.68
C PRO A 34 10.20 35.61 -0.28
N PRO A 35 11.40 36.16 -0.08
CA PRO A 35 12.13 36.02 1.19
C PRO A 35 11.42 36.65 2.40
N GLU A 36 10.75 37.78 2.21
CA GLU A 36 10.08 38.48 3.30
C GLU A 36 8.90 37.75 3.92
N PRO A 37 7.90 37.29 3.12
CA PRO A 37 6.81 36.46 3.64
C PRO A 37 7.30 35.15 4.26
N LEU A 38 8.32 34.51 3.67
CA LEU A 38 8.90 33.28 4.20
C LEU A 38 9.55 33.54 5.56
N THR A 39 10.34 34.58 5.68
CA THR A 39 11.00 34.95 6.93
C THR A 39 9.99 35.30 8.03
N ALA A 40 8.93 36.02 7.69
CA ALA A 40 7.85 36.36 8.63
C ALA A 40 7.16 35.09 9.13
N PHE A 41 6.80 34.19 8.24
CA PHE A 41 6.17 32.90 8.56
C PHE A 41 7.07 32.03 9.46
N LEU A 42 8.34 31.88 9.10
CA LEU A 42 9.30 31.08 9.88
C LEU A 42 9.52 31.67 11.30
N ARG A 43 9.49 33.02 11.44
CA ARG A 43 9.65 33.69 12.72
C ARG A 43 8.40 33.51 13.58
N GLU A 44 7.22 33.69 13.03
CA GLU A 44 5.93 33.49 13.71
C GLU A 44 5.76 32.06 14.24
N HIS A 45 6.21 31.08 13.47
CA HIS A 45 6.08 29.65 13.83
C HIS A 45 7.33 29.08 14.54
N GLY A 46 8.31 29.90 14.90
CA GLY A 46 9.47 29.49 15.71
C GLY A 46 10.51 28.62 15.01
N PHE A 47 10.54 28.59 13.66
CA PHE A 47 11.50 27.82 12.87
C PHE A 47 12.91 28.47 12.84
N THR A 48 13.52 28.58 13.99
CA THR A 48 14.80 29.31 14.18
C THR A 48 15.98 28.74 13.38
N SER A 49 16.02 27.43 13.18
CA SER A 49 17.08 26.77 12.39
C SER A 49 16.98 27.11 10.90
N LEU A 50 15.76 27.22 10.36
CA LEU A 50 15.53 27.62 8.97
C LEU A 50 15.80 29.11 8.77
N LEU A 51 15.43 29.97 9.73
CA LEU A 51 15.76 31.37 9.70
C LEU A 51 17.27 31.62 9.61
N ARG A 52 18.08 30.96 10.46
CA ARG A 52 19.54 31.07 10.38
C ARG A 52 20.11 30.65 9.01
N ARG A 53 19.54 29.66 8.36
CA ARG A 53 19.97 29.24 7.01
C ARG A 53 19.69 30.31 5.97
N LEU A 54 18.54 30.99 6.06
CA LEU A 54 18.17 32.07 5.15
C LEU A 54 19.03 33.33 5.38
N GLU A 55 19.25 33.71 6.65
CA GLU A 55 20.00 34.92 7.04
C GLU A 55 21.52 34.75 6.86
N GLY A 56 22.04 33.51 6.92
CA GLY A 56 23.46 33.19 6.82
C GLY A 56 24.04 33.18 5.40
N GLY A 57 23.29 33.58 4.37
CA GLY A 57 23.80 33.71 2.97
C GLY A 57 24.35 32.45 2.35
N GLY A 58 24.08 31.27 2.93
CA GLY A 58 24.41 29.98 2.35
C GLY A 58 23.42 29.65 1.20
N SER A 59 23.95 29.46 0.00
CA SER A 59 23.20 28.90 -1.11
C SER A 59 22.32 27.77 -0.61
N ALA A 60 21.02 27.82 -0.90
CA ALA A 60 20.09 26.78 -0.56
C ALA A 60 20.68 25.42 -0.97
N PRO A 61 20.97 24.50 -0.05
CA PRO A 61 21.18 23.14 -0.46
C PRO A 61 19.81 22.64 -0.90
N GLY A 62 19.70 22.20 -2.13
CA GLY A 62 18.59 21.38 -2.55
C GLY A 62 18.39 20.25 -1.52
N PRO A 63 17.24 19.58 -1.51
CA PRO A 63 16.90 18.61 -0.47
C PRO A 63 17.94 17.48 -0.44
N THR A 64 18.96 17.65 0.40
CA THR A 64 19.90 16.57 0.73
C THR A 64 19.34 15.80 1.91
N THR A 65 18.51 14.84 1.62
CA THR A 65 18.35 13.69 2.50
C THR A 65 19.66 12.90 2.40
N GLN A 66 20.56 13.09 3.37
CA GLN A 66 21.69 12.18 3.53
C GLN A 66 21.16 10.87 4.13
N LEU A 67 20.74 9.99 3.26
CA LEU A 67 20.74 8.56 3.49
C LEU A 67 22.07 8.03 2.95
N HIS A 68 22.71 7.14 3.71
CA HIS A 68 24.02 6.54 3.46
C HIS A 68 24.24 6.12 2.00
N PRO A 69 25.49 6.19 1.49
CA PRO A 69 25.76 6.04 0.08
C PRO A 69 25.65 4.58 -0.37
N ALA A 70 24.53 4.20 -0.94
CA ALA A 70 24.51 3.14 -1.92
C ALA A 70 24.89 3.77 -3.28
N LYS A 71 25.93 3.25 -3.88
CA LYS A 71 26.52 3.69 -5.12
C LYS A 71 25.44 3.73 -6.23
N PRO A 72 25.11 4.88 -6.82
CA PRO A 72 24.14 4.91 -7.92
C PRO A 72 24.85 4.58 -9.23
N GLN A 73 24.45 3.48 -9.83
CA GLN A 73 24.58 3.33 -11.29
C GLN A 73 23.26 3.81 -11.91
N ASN A 74 23.38 4.77 -12.82
CA ASN A 74 22.38 5.45 -13.62
C ASN A 74 21.70 6.68 -12.99
N ALA A 75 22.36 7.82 -13.17
CA ALA A 75 21.73 9.13 -13.18
C ALA A 75 20.82 9.23 -14.43
N GLY A 76 19.52 8.99 -14.25
CA GLY A 76 18.49 9.31 -15.22
C GLY A 76 18.00 10.73 -14.99
N ALA A 77 18.33 11.59 -15.92
CA ALA A 77 17.69 12.82 -16.38
C ALA A 77 16.89 13.65 -15.35
N ALA A 78 17.45 14.84 -15.08
CA ALA A 78 16.71 15.98 -14.56
C ALA A 78 15.38 16.16 -15.30
N HIS A 79 14.27 16.31 -14.56
CA HIS A 79 12.97 16.66 -15.14
C HIS A 79 13.08 18.07 -15.73
N ALA A 80 13.24 18.15 -17.04
CA ALA A 80 12.99 19.35 -17.80
C ALA A 80 11.48 19.67 -17.76
N PRO A 81 11.05 20.92 -17.55
CA PRO A 81 9.66 21.29 -17.70
C PRO A 81 9.29 21.20 -19.18
N GLY A 82 8.43 20.27 -19.53
CA GLY A 82 7.98 20.05 -20.91
C GLY A 82 8.12 18.61 -21.42
N GLY A 83 8.55 17.66 -20.58
CA GLY A 83 8.61 16.25 -20.96
C GLY A 83 7.21 15.72 -21.25
N ASN A 84 7.05 15.23 -22.47
CA ASN A 84 5.90 14.47 -22.96
C ASN A 84 5.52 13.42 -21.92
N ARG A 85 4.47 13.68 -21.12
CA ARG A 85 3.89 12.65 -20.24
C ARG A 85 3.43 11.55 -21.16
N GLN A 86 4.13 10.42 -21.14
CA GLN A 86 3.56 9.24 -21.76
C GLN A 86 2.16 9.05 -21.19
N PRO A 87 1.14 8.85 -22.03
CA PRO A 87 -0.19 8.51 -21.56
C PRO A 87 -0.04 7.35 -20.58
N LEU A 88 -0.72 7.45 -19.43
CA LEU A 88 -0.82 6.30 -18.53
C LEU A 88 -1.32 5.10 -19.34
N PRO A 89 -0.79 3.90 -19.10
CA PRO A 89 -1.31 2.72 -19.76
C PRO A 89 -2.83 2.67 -19.61
N ASP A 90 -3.52 2.36 -20.69
CA ASP A 90 -4.97 2.16 -20.65
C ASP A 90 -5.24 0.84 -19.92
N TYR A 91 -5.45 0.94 -18.61
CA TYR A 91 -5.79 -0.23 -17.81
C TYR A 91 -7.25 -0.62 -18.04
N PRO A 92 -7.56 -1.92 -18.11
CA PRO A 92 -8.93 -2.38 -18.21
C PRO A 92 -9.75 -1.91 -17.00
N ALA A 93 -11.03 -1.65 -17.21
CA ALA A 93 -11.94 -1.35 -16.12
C ALA A 93 -11.89 -2.46 -15.06
N ILE A 94 -12.04 -2.09 -13.79
CA ILE A 94 -12.05 -3.06 -12.69
C ILE A 94 -13.29 -3.96 -12.80
N ASP A 95 -13.06 -5.25 -12.97
CA ASP A 95 -14.08 -6.29 -12.95
C ASP A 95 -13.95 -7.16 -11.70
N ARG A 96 -14.77 -6.85 -10.70
CA ARG A 96 -14.77 -7.59 -9.44
C ARG A 96 -15.32 -9.02 -9.56
N SER A 97 -16.04 -9.32 -10.64
CA SER A 97 -16.56 -10.69 -10.87
C SER A 97 -15.45 -11.68 -11.23
N ALA A 98 -14.28 -11.17 -11.66
CA ALA A 98 -13.10 -11.97 -11.95
C ALA A 98 -12.27 -12.32 -10.68
N TYR A 99 -12.62 -11.77 -9.52
CA TYR A 99 -11.89 -12.04 -8.29
C TYR A 99 -12.31 -13.37 -7.67
N GLU A 100 -11.34 -14.15 -7.23
CA GLU A 100 -11.55 -15.51 -6.72
C GLU A 100 -11.35 -15.59 -5.21
N CYS A 101 -12.28 -16.28 -4.52
CA CYS A 101 -12.12 -16.65 -3.12
C CYS A 101 -11.50 -18.06 -3.05
N VAL A 102 -10.27 -18.17 -2.58
CA VAL A 102 -9.47 -19.40 -2.56
C VAL A 102 -9.77 -20.19 -1.29
N ARG A 103 -10.50 -21.31 -1.44
CA ARG A 103 -10.94 -22.14 -0.33
C ARG A 103 -10.31 -23.53 -0.32
N SER A 104 -9.54 -23.88 -1.35
CA SER A 104 -8.85 -25.18 -1.43
C SER A 104 -7.38 -25.01 -1.77
N VAL A 105 -6.58 -25.99 -1.37
CA VAL A 105 -5.13 -26.00 -1.61
C VAL A 105 -4.82 -26.05 -3.09
N GLU A 106 -5.62 -26.78 -3.88
CA GLU A 106 -5.44 -26.92 -5.33
C GLU A 106 -5.61 -25.59 -6.06
N VAL A 107 -6.52 -24.73 -5.58
CA VAL A 107 -6.72 -23.38 -6.13
C VAL A 107 -5.58 -22.48 -5.68
N LEU A 108 -5.14 -22.59 -4.42
CA LEU A 108 -4.00 -21.84 -3.91
C LEU A 108 -2.72 -22.15 -4.70
N ASP A 109 -2.46 -23.43 -4.98
CA ASP A 109 -1.29 -23.85 -5.78
C ASP A 109 -1.29 -23.19 -7.17
N LYS A 110 -2.46 -23.09 -7.84
CA LYS A 110 -2.58 -22.39 -9.13
C LYS A 110 -2.19 -20.90 -9.05
N TRP A 111 -2.60 -20.22 -7.97
CA TRP A 111 -2.25 -18.83 -7.76
C TRP A 111 -0.75 -18.64 -7.48
N ILE A 112 -0.16 -19.57 -6.73
CA ILE A 112 1.30 -19.58 -6.46
C ILE A 112 2.06 -19.80 -7.77
N ASP A 113 1.69 -20.80 -8.58
CA ASP A 113 2.31 -21.08 -9.88
C ASP A 113 2.21 -19.88 -10.83
N ARG A 114 1.05 -19.22 -10.83
CA ARG A 114 0.83 -18.01 -11.62
C ARG A 114 1.77 -16.87 -11.18
N ALA A 115 1.90 -16.64 -9.89
CA ALA A 115 2.79 -15.61 -9.35
C ALA A 115 4.26 -15.89 -9.74
N PHE A 116 4.70 -17.14 -9.70
CA PHE A 116 6.02 -17.53 -10.18
C PHE A 116 6.18 -17.32 -11.69
N SER A 117 5.15 -17.61 -12.47
CA SER A 117 5.17 -17.41 -13.93
C SER A 117 5.28 -15.93 -14.30
N VAL A 118 4.50 -15.06 -13.65
CA VAL A 118 4.48 -13.61 -13.87
C VAL A 118 5.70 -12.92 -13.26
N ARG A 119 6.30 -13.50 -12.21
CA ARG A 119 7.41 -12.97 -11.41
C ARG A 119 7.08 -11.66 -10.69
N LEU A 120 5.81 -11.39 -10.49
CA LEU A 120 5.29 -10.24 -9.76
C LEU A 120 4.02 -10.66 -9.03
N VAL A 121 3.89 -10.29 -7.77
CA VAL A 121 2.66 -10.47 -7.00
C VAL A 121 2.45 -9.28 -6.07
N ALA A 122 1.26 -8.71 -6.09
CA ALA A 122 0.81 -7.83 -5.03
C ALA A 122 0.32 -8.68 -3.86
N VAL A 123 0.72 -8.31 -2.65
CA VAL A 123 0.38 -9.02 -1.41
C VAL A 123 -0.20 -8.01 -0.43
N ASP A 124 -1.29 -8.39 0.21
CA ASP A 124 -1.90 -7.62 1.29
C ASP A 124 -2.46 -8.59 2.33
N THR A 125 -2.37 -8.24 3.61
CA THR A 125 -2.84 -9.09 4.72
C THR A 125 -4.04 -8.46 5.41
N GLU A 126 -5.06 -9.28 5.70
CA GLU A 126 -6.18 -8.89 6.54
C GLU A 126 -5.97 -9.42 7.96
N THR A 127 -6.17 -8.56 8.93
CA THR A 127 -5.82 -8.84 10.32
C THR A 127 -6.92 -8.44 11.28
N SER A 128 -6.90 -9.00 12.50
CA SER A 128 -7.89 -8.71 13.55
C SER A 128 -7.68 -7.37 14.27
N ASP A 129 -6.48 -6.76 14.15
CA ASP A 129 -6.10 -5.50 14.81
C ASP A 129 -5.12 -4.71 13.94
N LEU A 130 -5.00 -3.40 14.20
CA LEU A 130 -4.04 -2.50 13.55
C LEU A 130 -2.61 -2.67 14.06
N ASP A 131 -2.42 -3.26 15.25
CA ASP A 131 -1.11 -3.57 15.77
C ASP A 131 -0.58 -4.88 15.17
N CYS A 132 0.32 -4.77 14.20
CA CYS A 132 0.91 -5.92 13.52
C CYS A 132 1.65 -6.90 14.44
N MET A 133 1.99 -6.51 15.68
CA MET A 133 2.66 -7.36 16.64
C MET A 133 1.68 -8.16 17.51
N LEU A 134 0.40 -7.77 17.56
CA LEU A 134 -0.62 -8.39 18.42
C LEU A 134 -1.77 -9.02 17.62
N CYS A 135 -1.97 -8.58 16.36
CA CYS A 135 -3.09 -9.05 15.53
C CYS A 135 -2.99 -10.52 15.14
N ASP A 136 -4.12 -11.13 14.85
CA ASP A 136 -4.20 -12.43 14.19
C ASP A 136 -4.31 -12.22 12.68
N LEU A 137 -3.67 -13.09 11.90
CA LEU A 137 -3.81 -13.11 10.45
C LEU A 137 -5.14 -13.76 10.07
N VAL A 138 -6.03 -12.98 9.45
CA VAL A 138 -7.40 -13.40 9.09
C VAL A 138 -7.47 -13.85 7.64
N GLY A 139 -6.68 -13.26 6.76
CA GLY A 139 -6.63 -13.63 5.34
C GLY A 139 -5.48 -12.99 4.60
N VAL A 140 -5.25 -13.43 3.37
CA VAL A 140 -4.23 -12.89 2.47
C VAL A 140 -4.84 -12.64 1.09
N SER A 141 -4.59 -11.45 0.55
CA SER A 141 -4.91 -11.11 -0.84
C SER A 141 -3.69 -11.25 -1.73
N LEU A 142 -3.86 -11.83 -2.91
CA LEU A 142 -2.83 -11.86 -3.94
C LEU A 142 -3.38 -11.28 -5.24
N ALA A 143 -2.54 -10.53 -5.98
CA ALA A 143 -2.87 -10.12 -7.34
C ALA A 143 -1.64 -10.23 -8.24
N THR A 144 -1.84 -10.72 -9.47
CA THR A 144 -0.78 -10.91 -10.47
C THR A 144 -0.93 -9.98 -11.66
N GLY A 145 -2.03 -9.23 -11.73
CA GLY A 145 -2.31 -8.27 -12.79
C GLY A 145 -3.69 -7.63 -12.63
N PRO A 146 -4.07 -6.70 -13.52
CA PRO A 146 -5.39 -6.09 -13.53
C PRO A 146 -6.48 -7.16 -13.67
N ASN A 147 -7.49 -7.13 -12.81
CA ASN A 147 -8.58 -8.10 -12.72
C ASN A 147 -8.14 -9.55 -12.43
N GLU A 148 -6.92 -9.74 -11.99
CA GLU A 148 -6.33 -11.03 -11.65
C GLU A 148 -5.95 -11.01 -10.17
N ALA A 149 -6.95 -11.16 -9.31
CA ALA A 149 -6.77 -11.14 -7.87
C ALA A 149 -7.56 -12.24 -7.17
N CYS A 150 -7.06 -12.67 -6.03
CA CYS A 150 -7.75 -13.62 -5.17
C CYS A 150 -7.66 -13.20 -3.71
N TYR A 151 -8.56 -13.75 -2.92
CA TYR A 151 -8.55 -13.67 -1.47
C TYR A 151 -8.52 -15.08 -0.88
N ILE A 152 -7.65 -15.29 0.08
CA ILE A 152 -7.43 -16.54 0.80
C ILE A 152 -7.92 -16.35 2.24
N PRO A 153 -9.16 -16.77 2.59
CA PRO A 153 -9.64 -16.71 3.96
C PRO A 153 -8.92 -17.75 4.82
N LEU A 154 -8.49 -17.37 6.04
CA LEU A 154 -7.67 -18.22 6.91
C LEU A 154 -8.23 -18.36 8.34
N ALA A 155 -8.79 -17.29 8.89
CA ALA A 155 -9.29 -17.28 10.27
C ALA A 155 -10.62 -16.50 10.38
N HIS A 156 -11.49 -16.65 9.40
CA HIS A 156 -12.83 -16.08 9.48
C HIS A 156 -13.75 -16.89 10.39
N TYR A 157 -14.63 -16.19 11.07
CA TYR A 157 -15.70 -16.75 11.88
C TYR A 157 -17.04 -16.23 11.34
N SER A 158 -18.09 -17.06 11.36
CA SER A 158 -19.43 -16.57 11.03
C SER A 158 -19.95 -15.69 12.17
N SER A 159 -20.47 -14.51 11.80
CA SER A 159 -20.94 -13.49 12.75
C SER A 159 -22.30 -13.80 13.41
N ASP A 160 -22.96 -14.89 13.03
CA ASP A 160 -24.33 -15.21 13.46
C ASP A 160 -24.43 -16.02 14.77
N GLY A 161 -23.30 -16.44 15.32
CA GLY A 161 -23.25 -17.14 16.61
C GLY A 161 -22.43 -16.31 17.62
N GLY A 162 -23.00 -16.04 18.78
CA GLY A 162 -22.21 -15.53 19.91
C GLY A 162 -21.00 -16.46 20.15
N SER A 163 -19.96 -15.96 20.78
CA SER A 163 -18.64 -16.59 20.97
C SER A 163 -18.58 -18.00 21.57
N ASP A 164 -19.72 -18.62 21.85
CA ASP A 164 -19.86 -19.95 22.47
C ASP A 164 -20.67 -20.97 21.63
N ASP A 165 -21.06 -20.65 20.38
CA ASP A 165 -21.78 -21.60 19.58
C ASP A 165 -20.81 -22.56 18.87
N MET A 166 -20.62 -23.75 19.47
CA MET A 166 -19.83 -24.86 18.90
C MET A 166 -20.42 -25.40 17.56
N PHE A 167 -21.56 -24.88 17.11
CA PHE A 167 -22.26 -25.27 15.87
C PHE A 167 -22.30 -24.12 14.85
N ALA A 168 -21.64 -22.98 15.12
CA ALA A 168 -21.53 -21.92 14.14
C ALA A 168 -20.84 -22.48 12.87
N ASP A 169 -21.49 -22.38 11.73
CA ASP A 169 -20.94 -22.79 10.44
C ASP A 169 -19.67 -21.96 10.16
N LYS A 170 -18.51 -22.58 10.36
CA LYS A 170 -17.25 -21.96 9.97
C LYS A 170 -17.26 -21.85 8.44
N PRO A 171 -16.94 -20.68 7.88
CA PRO A 171 -16.80 -20.56 6.44
C PRO A 171 -15.73 -21.53 5.94
N GLU A 172 -15.98 -22.14 4.79
CA GLU A 172 -15.01 -23.01 4.15
C GLU A 172 -13.74 -22.23 3.85
N GLN A 173 -12.62 -22.66 4.42
CA GLN A 173 -11.32 -21.98 4.33
C GLN A 173 -10.18 -22.98 4.53
N ILE A 174 -9.00 -22.64 4.02
CA ILE A 174 -7.79 -23.46 4.20
C ILE A 174 -7.28 -23.27 5.63
N ALA A 175 -6.79 -24.33 6.25
CA ALA A 175 -6.16 -24.24 7.56
C ALA A 175 -4.94 -23.30 7.48
N LEU A 176 -4.77 -22.41 8.47
CA LEU A 176 -3.77 -21.34 8.47
C LEU A 176 -2.35 -21.88 8.26
N ASP A 177 -1.97 -22.91 8.98
CA ASP A 177 -0.66 -23.56 8.90
C ASP A 177 -0.40 -24.17 7.51
N VAL A 178 -1.40 -24.77 6.90
CA VAL A 178 -1.33 -25.34 5.56
C VAL A 178 -1.15 -24.25 4.50
N ALA A 179 -1.95 -23.18 4.58
CA ALA A 179 -1.86 -22.07 3.65
C ALA A 179 -0.50 -21.35 3.75
N LEU A 180 -0.02 -21.08 4.96
CA LEU A 180 1.27 -20.44 5.18
C LEU A 180 2.45 -21.31 4.71
N ALA A 181 2.39 -22.61 4.92
CA ALA A 181 3.40 -23.54 4.41
C ALA A 181 3.48 -23.52 2.87
N LYS A 182 2.33 -23.34 2.20
CA LYS A 182 2.26 -23.21 0.73
C LYS A 182 2.71 -21.84 0.24
N LEU A 183 2.35 -20.77 0.94
CA LEU A 183 2.71 -19.39 0.56
C LEU A 183 4.18 -19.07 0.82
N ARG A 184 4.82 -19.67 1.81
CA ARG A 184 6.20 -19.39 2.20
C ARG A 184 7.19 -19.42 1.03
N PRO A 185 7.24 -20.45 0.17
CA PRO A 185 8.18 -20.47 -0.96
C PRO A 185 8.00 -19.29 -1.93
N LEU A 186 6.76 -18.81 -2.12
CA LEU A 186 6.47 -17.64 -2.94
C LEU A 186 6.93 -16.35 -2.25
N LEU A 187 6.57 -16.18 -0.99
CA LEU A 187 6.81 -14.96 -0.23
C LEU A 187 8.31 -14.73 0.04
N GLU A 188 9.07 -15.79 0.24
CA GLU A 188 10.53 -15.73 0.49
C GLU A 188 11.36 -15.76 -0.81
N SER A 189 10.76 -16.05 -1.96
CA SER A 189 11.49 -16.18 -3.23
C SER A 189 12.00 -14.84 -3.76
N ASN A 190 13.30 -14.73 -4.01
CA ASN A 190 13.89 -13.59 -4.72
C ASN A 190 13.56 -13.56 -6.22
N ALA A 191 12.99 -14.63 -6.78
CA ALA A 191 12.62 -14.70 -8.19
C ALA A 191 11.29 -14.01 -8.50
N VAL A 192 10.49 -13.70 -7.48
CA VAL A 192 9.19 -13.02 -7.61
C VAL A 192 9.26 -11.70 -6.86
N LEU A 193 8.95 -10.59 -7.54
CA LEU A 193 8.84 -9.28 -6.92
C LEU A 193 7.51 -9.22 -6.13
N LYS A 194 7.59 -8.95 -4.82
CA LYS A 194 6.42 -8.67 -3.99
C LYS A 194 6.22 -7.17 -3.91
N VAL A 195 4.99 -6.72 -4.14
CA VAL A 195 4.57 -5.33 -3.99
C VAL A 195 3.38 -5.25 -3.04
N GLY A 196 3.24 -4.16 -2.31
CA GLY A 196 2.12 -3.95 -1.39
C GLY A 196 2.06 -2.49 -0.95
N GLN A 197 0.89 -2.06 -0.53
CA GLN A 197 0.72 -0.74 0.09
C GLN A 197 1.15 -0.84 1.56
N ASN A 198 2.07 0.01 2.00
CA ASN A 198 2.63 -0.05 3.36
C ASN A 198 3.15 -1.45 3.78
N ILE A 199 3.75 -2.16 2.86
CA ILE A 199 4.17 -3.57 2.95
C ILE A 199 4.97 -3.92 4.23
N LYS A 200 5.50 -2.92 4.95
CA LYS A 200 6.16 -3.13 6.25
C LYS A 200 5.22 -3.73 7.30
N TYR A 201 3.93 -3.40 7.24
CA TYR A 201 2.92 -3.99 8.10
C TYR A 201 2.79 -5.48 7.80
N ASP A 202 2.60 -5.83 6.54
CA ASP A 202 2.42 -7.22 6.08
C ASP A 202 3.65 -8.07 6.39
N VAL A 203 4.85 -7.53 6.16
CA VAL A 203 6.11 -8.21 6.51
C VAL A 203 6.16 -8.52 8.00
N ASN A 204 5.78 -7.59 8.89
CA ASN A 204 5.78 -7.85 10.33
C ASN A 204 4.73 -8.90 10.73
N VAL A 205 3.53 -8.86 10.14
CA VAL A 205 2.49 -9.89 10.36
C VAL A 205 3.00 -11.26 9.93
N LEU A 206 3.57 -11.37 8.72
CA LEU A 206 4.09 -12.63 8.17
C LEU A 206 5.32 -13.14 8.95
N ALA A 207 6.18 -12.25 9.44
CA ALA A 207 7.33 -12.63 10.27
C ALA A 207 6.93 -13.33 11.58
N ARG A 208 5.77 -13.02 12.15
CA ARG A 208 5.23 -13.73 13.33
C ARG A 208 4.84 -15.19 13.02
N HIS A 209 4.74 -15.51 11.75
CA HIS A 209 4.49 -16.86 11.24
C HIS A 209 5.75 -17.47 10.60
N ASP A 210 6.95 -16.99 10.97
CA ASP A 210 8.26 -17.46 10.49
C ASP A 210 8.44 -17.32 8.96
N ILE A 211 7.79 -16.35 8.31
CA ILE A 211 7.99 -16.00 6.90
C ILE A 211 8.83 -14.71 6.84
N ALA A 212 10.03 -14.77 6.19
CA ALA A 212 11.04 -13.71 6.15
C ALA A 212 11.07 -12.93 4.82
#